data_7e2c170c8fb5e4eebf558fc137c84570
#
_entry.id   7e2c170c8fb5e4eebf558fc137c84570
#
_cell.length_a   1.000
_cell.length_b   1.000
_cell.length_c   1.000
_cell.angle_alpha   90.00
_cell.angle_beta   90.00
_cell.angle_gamma   90.00
#
_symmetry.space_group_name_H-M   'P 1'
#
loop_
_entity.id
_entity.type
_entity.pdbx_description
1 polymer ?
#
loop_
_entity_poly.entity_id
_entity_poly.type
_entity_poly.pdbx_seq_one_letter_code
_entity_poly.pdbx_strand_id
1 'polypeptide(L)'
;MALKAGIVGLPNVGKSTLFNAITQAGAESANYPFCTIDPNVGVVEVPDERLDKLTELVQPNKTVPTAFEFVDIAGLVRGASKGEGLGNKFLAHIREVDAIVHVVRCFVDENVTHVDGKVNPISDIQTINLELILADLESVEKRIERSRKNIKGGDKKYAQEVEVLERVKEALYEDKPARSLELSDDERLIVRDLHLLTLKPVLYAANVGEDEVATAEENPYVKQVREFAAAENAEVVPISAKVEAEIAELEGEDKEMFLEELGLQESGLNRLIKAAYKLLGLYTYFTAGVQEVRAWTIRKGTKAPGAAGVIHTDFERGFIRAEVVAYSDLLAAGSMNGAKERGQLRLEGKEYLVQDGDVMHFRFNV
;
A
#
# COMPACT_ATOMS: atom_id res chain seq x y z
N MET A 1 11.11 -6.09 6.74
CA MET A 1 9.71 -6.53 6.92
C MET A 1 8.95 -6.17 5.67
N ALA A 2 8.15 -7.08 5.14
CA ALA A 2 7.23 -6.78 4.06
C ALA A 2 6.25 -5.69 4.52
N LEU A 3 5.93 -4.74 3.63
CA LEU A 3 4.96 -3.69 3.91
C LEU A 3 3.56 -4.23 3.64
N LYS A 4 2.62 -3.87 4.52
CA LYS A 4 1.27 -4.43 4.53
C LYS A 4 0.21 -3.35 4.38
N ALA A 5 -0.82 -3.62 3.58
CA ALA A 5 -2.03 -2.81 3.54
C ALA A 5 -3.19 -3.56 4.21
N GLY A 6 -3.85 -2.90 5.15
CA GLY A 6 -5.04 -3.46 5.80
C GLY A 6 -6.30 -3.13 5.03
N ILE A 7 -7.10 -4.14 4.70
CA ILE A 7 -8.39 -3.96 4.04
C ILE A 7 -9.45 -3.76 5.13
N VAL A 8 -10.10 -2.60 5.11
CA VAL A 8 -11.17 -2.24 6.03
C VAL A 8 -12.45 -1.91 5.27
N GLY A 9 -13.59 -2.00 5.93
CA GLY A 9 -14.89 -1.64 5.37
C GLY A 9 -16.01 -2.06 6.31
N LEU A 10 -17.16 -1.43 6.18
CA LEU A 10 -18.37 -1.82 6.88
C LEU A 10 -18.86 -3.21 6.41
N PRO A 11 -19.74 -3.87 7.15
CA PRO A 11 -20.36 -5.11 6.69
C PRO A 11 -21.07 -4.92 5.33
N ASN A 12 -21.03 -5.96 4.51
CA ASN A 12 -21.72 -6.04 3.22
C ASN A 12 -21.30 -4.99 2.15
N VAL A 13 -20.08 -4.48 2.24
CA VAL A 13 -19.50 -3.59 1.22
C VAL A 13 -18.70 -4.35 0.13
N GLY A 14 -18.60 -5.68 0.24
CA GLY A 14 -17.80 -6.52 -0.67
C GLY A 14 -16.37 -6.78 -0.20
N LYS A 15 -16.01 -6.42 1.05
CA LYS A 15 -14.66 -6.58 1.60
C LYS A 15 -14.16 -8.03 1.53
N SER A 16 -14.94 -8.99 2.00
CA SER A 16 -14.54 -10.41 2.01
C SER A 16 -14.46 -10.99 0.59
N THR A 17 -15.33 -10.57 -0.32
CA THR A 17 -15.27 -10.97 -1.73
C THR A 17 -13.97 -10.47 -2.37
N LEU A 18 -13.61 -9.21 -2.14
CA LEU A 18 -12.36 -8.64 -2.63
C LEU A 18 -11.14 -9.35 -2.02
N PHE A 19 -11.15 -9.62 -0.71
CA PHE A 19 -10.04 -10.33 -0.06
C PHE A 19 -9.89 -11.76 -0.58
N ASN A 20 -10.99 -12.45 -0.84
CA ASN A 20 -10.95 -13.79 -1.45
C ASN A 20 -10.37 -13.75 -2.87
N ALA A 21 -10.74 -12.76 -3.68
CA ALA A 21 -10.14 -12.56 -5.00
C ALA A 21 -8.63 -12.30 -4.91
N ILE A 22 -8.18 -11.51 -3.93
CA ILE A 22 -6.76 -11.27 -3.64
C ILE A 22 -6.05 -12.58 -3.29
N THR A 23 -6.60 -13.35 -2.36
CA THR A 23 -5.99 -14.63 -1.93
C THR A 23 -5.96 -15.67 -3.03
N GLN A 24 -6.98 -15.72 -3.86
CA GLN A 24 -7.04 -16.64 -5.00
C GLN A 24 -6.00 -16.24 -6.07
N ALA A 25 -5.93 -14.99 -6.44
CA ALA A 25 -4.89 -14.47 -7.35
C ALA A 25 -3.47 -14.67 -6.81
N GLY A 26 -3.32 -14.73 -5.48
CA GLY A 26 -2.04 -14.97 -4.79
C GLY A 26 -1.70 -16.44 -4.57
N ALA A 27 -2.59 -17.39 -4.88
CA ALA A 27 -2.35 -18.81 -4.63
C ALA A 27 -1.12 -19.34 -5.39
N GLU A 28 -0.81 -18.81 -6.55
CA GLU A 28 0.40 -19.10 -7.31
C GLU A 28 1.67 -18.53 -6.64
N SER A 29 1.53 -17.49 -5.82
CA SER A 29 2.64 -16.85 -5.11
C SER A 29 3.05 -17.54 -3.80
N ALA A 30 2.41 -18.64 -3.41
CA ALA A 30 2.70 -19.42 -2.19
C ALA A 30 4.15 -19.96 -2.10
N ASN A 31 4.92 -19.87 -3.18
CA ASN A 31 6.32 -20.29 -3.25
C ASN A 31 7.33 -19.18 -2.87
N TYR A 32 6.86 -18.00 -2.42
CA TYR A 32 7.78 -16.97 -1.95
C TYR A 32 8.42 -17.36 -0.61
N PRO A 33 9.76 -17.38 -0.52
CA PRO A 33 10.43 -17.59 0.75
C PRO A 33 10.08 -16.46 1.72
N PHE A 34 9.66 -16.84 2.94
CA PHE A 34 9.27 -15.94 4.05
C PHE A 34 7.79 -15.52 4.13
N CYS A 35 6.88 -16.03 3.29
CA CYS A 35 5.44 -15.82 3.50
C CYS A 35 4.95 -16.70 4.66
N THR A 36 4.43 -16.08 5.70
CA THR A 36 3.71 -16.78 6.77
C THR A 36 2.31 -17.12 6.26
N ILE A 37 1.91 -18.37 6.34
CA ILE A 37 0.52 -18.78 6.03
C ILE A 37 -0.35 -18.32 7.21
N ASP A 38 -0.89 -17.12 7.12
CA ASP A 38 -1.90 -16.60 8.04
C ASP A 38 -3.22 -16.49 7.26
N PRO A 39 -4.33 -17.03 7.76
CA PRO A 39 -5.62 -17.03 7.06
C PRO A 39 -6.16 -15.63 6.73
N ASN A 40 -5.61 -14.60 7.40
CA ASN A 40 -6.01 -13.21 7.19
C ASN A 40 -5.01 -12.40 6.36
N VAL A 41 -3.99 -13.05 5.77
CA VAL A 41 -2.99 -12.39 4.93
C VAL A 41 -3.05 -12.94 3.52
N GLY A 42 -3.37 -12.08 2.56
CA GLY A 42 -3.28 -12.35 1.12
C GLY A 42 -1.97 -11.79 0.57
N VAL A 43 -1.18 -12.64 -0.08
CA VAL A 43 0.06 -12.23 -0.75
C VAL A 43 -0.18 -12.23 -2.24
N VAL A 44 0.12 -11.13 -2.91
CA VAL A 44 -0.07 -10.98 -4.35
C VAL A 44 1.21 -10.50 -5.02
N GLU A 45 1.38 -10.86 -6.27
CA GLU A 45 2.44 -10.32 -7.12
C GLU A 45 2.12 -8.86 -7.49
N VAL A 46 3.15 -8.03 -7.49
CA VAL A 46 3.02 -6.66 -7.99
C VAL A 46 3.18 -6.67 -9.50
N PRO A 47 2.14 -6.32 -10.27
CA PRO A 47 2.22 -6.31 -11.74
C PRO A 47 3.21 -5.23 -12.20
N ASP A 48 4.22 -5.63 -12.97
CA ASP A 48 5.23 -4.72 -13.50
C ASP A 48 5.69 -5.15 -14.90
N GLU A 49 5.19 -4.48 -15.93
CA GLU A 49 5.53 -4.73 -17.32
C GLU A 49 7.04 -4.62 -17.63
N ARG A 50 7.78 -3.90 -16.78
CA ARG A 50 9.23 -3.77 -16.92
C ARG A 50 9.93 -5.09 -16.65
N LEU A 51 9.40 -5.87 -15.69
CA LEU A 51 9.91 -7.21 -15.39
C LEU A 51 9.71 -8.16 -16.56
N ASP A 52 8.53 -8.09 -17.19
CA ASP A 52 8.19 -8.94 -18.33
C ASP A 52 9.12 -8.65 -19.53
N LYS A 53 9.29 -7.38 -19.85
CA LYS A 53 10.22 -6.96 -20.94
C LYS A 53 11.68 -7.27 -20.64
N LEU A 54 12.11 -7.21 -19.37
CA LEU A 54 13.46 -7.64 -19.00
C LEU A 54 13.61 -9.16 -19.12
N THR A 55 12.56 -9.91 -18.81
CA THR A 55 12.52 -11.36 -19.00
C THR A 55 12.63 -11.73 -20.48
N GLU A 56 11.89 -11.06 -21.34
CA GLU A 56 11.98 -11.25 -22.80
C GLU A 56 13.39 -10.92 -23.32
N LEU A 57 14.00 -9.85 -22.85
CA LEU A 57 15.34 -9.40 -23.27
C LEU A 57 16.45 -10.35 -22.83
N VAL A 58 16.40 -10.81 -21.57
CA VAL A 58 17.48 -11.59 -20.96
C VAL A 58 17.29 -13.09 -21.14
N GLN A 59 16.04 -13.55 -21.28
CA GLN A 59 15.66 -14.97 -21.35
C GLN A 59 16.26 -15.80 -20.20
N PRO A 60 15.98 -15.43 -18.94
CA PRO A 60 16.56 -16.08 -17.77
C PRO A 60 15.98 -17.47 -17.52
N ASN A 61 16.66 -18.25 -16.68
CA ASN A 61 16.11 -19.52 -16.19
C ASN A 61 14.90 -19.32 -15.27
N LYS A 62 14.82 -18.15 -14.58
CA LYS A 62 13.77 -17.83 -13.62
C LYS A 62 13.47 -16.35 -13.62
N THR A 63 12.16 -16.01 -13.55
CA THR A 63 11.67 -14.66 -13.32
C THR A 63 10.99 -14.59 -11.95
N VAL A 64 11.29 -13.57 -11.15
CA VAL A 64 10.73 -13.41 -9.81
C VAL A 64 10.18 -12.00 -9.64
N PRO A 65 8.85 -11.82 -9.60
CA PRO A 65 8.22 -10.53 -9.32
C PRO A 65 8.39 -10.13 -7.84
N THR A 66 8.01 -8.91 -7.49
CA THR A 66 7.84 -8.53 -6.09
C THR A 66 6.48 -8.99 -5.58
N ALA A 67 6.38 -9.19 -4.27
CA ALA A 67 5.14 -9.53 -3.60
C ALA A 67 4.68 -8.39 -2.68
N PHE A 68 3.37 -8.24 -2.52
CA PHE A 68 2.72 -7.29 -1.64
C PHE A 68 1.72 -8.00 -0.74
N GLU A 69 1.64 -7.60 0.54
CA GLU A 69 0.76 -8.23 1.50
C GLU A 69 -0.49 -7.38 1.77
N PHE A 70 -1.66 -8.00 1.64
CA PHE A 70 -2.94 -7.46 2.12
C PHE A 70 -3.38 -8.23 3.35
N VAL A 71 -3.88 -7.51 4.36
CA VAL A 71 -4.40 -8.08 5.60
C VAL A 71 -5.89 -7.84 5.67
N ASP A 72 -6.69 -8.90 5.80
CA ASP A 72 -8.12 -8.76 6.08
C ASP A 72 -8.33 -8.32 7.52
N ILE A 73 -8.79 -7.10 7.70
CA ILE A 73 -9.12 -6.57 9.02
C ILE A 73 -10.61 -6.77 9.23
N ALA A 74 -10.95 -7.56 10.24
CA ALA A 74 -12.35 -7.88 10.59
C ALA A 74 -13.19 -6.61 10.65
N GLY A 75 -14.42 -6.68 10.10
CA GLY A 75 -15.28 -5.52 9.94
C GLY A 75 -15.55 -4.76 11.24
N LEU A 76 -15.59 -3.44 11.13
CA LEU A 76 -15.89 -2.53 12.22
C LEU A 76 -17.37 -2.70 12.64
N VAL A 77 -17.60 -2.80 13.94
CA VAL A 77 -18.91 -2.58 14.54
C VAL A 77 -18.89 -1.21 15.21
N ARG A 78 -19.92 -0.39 15.03
CA ARG A 78 -20.05 0.90 15.71
C ARG A 78 -19.81 0.75 17.20
N GLY A 79 -19.00 1.66 17.80
CA GLY A 79 -18.63 1.59 19.21
C GLY A 79 -17.33 0.81 19.48
N ALA A 80 -16.55 0.49 18.45
CA ALA A 80 -15.27 -0.22 18.57
C ALA A 80 -14.29 0.50 19.51
N SER A 81 -14.30 1.83 19.50
CA SER A 81 -13.45 2.68 20.35
C SER A 81 -13.83 2.66 21.84
N LYS A 82 -15.07 2.22 22.18
CA LYS A 82 -15.54 2.15 23.58
C LYS A 82 -15.10 0.90 24.34
N GLY A 83 -14.25 0.07 23.76
CA GLY A 83 -13.45 -0.91 24.49
C GLY A 83 -14.10 -2.28 24.73
N GLU A 84 -15.18 -2.66 24.04
CA GLU A 84 -15.74 -3.99 24.18
C GLU A 84 -15.33 -4.93 23.02
N GLY A 85 -14.50 -5.91 23.33
CA GLY A 85 -14.28 -7.13 22.55
C GLY A 85 -13.67 -6.96 21.15
N LEU A 86 -14.49 -7.06 20.10
CA LEU A 86 -14.04 -7.06 18.69
C LEU A 86 -13.45 -5.73 18.22
N GLY A 87 -13.88 -4.61 18.79
CA GLY A 87 -13.39 -3.28 18.43
C GLY A 87 -11.90 -3.07 18.75
N ASN A 88 -11.44 -3.53 19.90
CA ASN A 88 -10.03 -3.44 20.27
C ASN A 88 -9.13 -4.28 19.34
N LYS A 89 -9.61 -5.45 18.87
CA LYS A 89 -8.90 -6.28 17.90
C LYS A 89 -8.79 -5.57 16.54
N PHE A 90 -9.88 -4.95 16.08
CA PHE A 90 -9.89 -4.15 14.86
C PHE A 90 -8.83 -3.04 14.89
N LEU A 91 -8.82 -2.22 15.96
CA LEU A 91 -7.85 -1.14 16.13
C LEU A 91 -6.41 -1.66 16.26
N ALA A 92 -6.20 -2.82 16.91
CA ALA A 92 -4.90 -3.46 17.01
C ALA A 92 -4.37 -3.89 15.63
N HIS A 93 -5.20 -4.55 14.81
CA HIS A 93 -4.81 -4.96 13.47
C HIS A 93 -4.49 -3.76 12.56
N ILE A 94 -5.25 -2.65 12.67
CA ILE A 94 -4.90 -1.42 11.93
C ILE A 94 -3.54 -0.88 12.36
N ARG A 95 -3.15 -1.00 13.63
CA ARG A 95 -1.80 -0.55 14.08
C ARG A 95 -0.68 -1.31 13.39
N GLU A 96 -0.88 -2.57 13.06
CA GLU A 96 0.13 -3.48 12.50
C GLU A 96 0.37 -3.30 10.99
N VAL A 97 -0.53 -2.64 10.28
CA VAL A 97 -0.39 -2.39 8.83
C VAL A 97 0.20 -1.03 8.53
N ASP A 98 0.79 -0.85 7.35
CA ASP A 98 1.45 0.39 6.94
C ASP A 98 0.50 1.37 6.23
N ALA A 99 -0.55 0.86 5.57
CA ALA A 99 -1.58 1.63 4.89
C ALA A 99 -2.97 1.00 5.07
N ILE A 100 -4.00 1.75 4.77
CA ILE A 100 -5.39 1.31 4.82
C ILE A 100 -5.96 1.31 3.40
N VAL A 101 -6.53 0.19 2.98
CA VAL A 101 -7.42 0.10 1.81
C VAL A 101 -8.85 0.06 2.33
N HIS A 102 -9.55 1.16 2.15
CA HIS A 102 -10.91 1.32 2.61
C HIS A 102 -11.91 0.94 1.50
N VAL A 103 -12.54 -0.21 1.62
CA VAL A 103 -13.57 -0.67 0.69
C VAL A 103 -14.88 0.04 1.00
N VAL A 104 -15.39 0.75 0.00
CA VAL A 104 -16.59 1.58 0.10
C VAL A 104 -17.63 1.08 -0.88
N ARG A 105 -18.85 0.87 -0.41
CA ARG A 105 -19.96 0.40 -1.24
C ARG A 105 -20.48 1.52 -2.15
N CYS A 106 -20.35 1.33 -3.46
CA CYS A 106 -20.82 2.24 -4.51
C CYS A 106 -21.82 1.56 -5.46
N PHE A 107 -22.48 0.50 -5.03
CA PHE A 107 -23.50 -0.23 -5.79
C PHE A 107 -24.80 -0.37 -5.02
N VAL A 108 -25.92 -0.51 -5.73
CA VAL A 108 -27.23 -0.81 -5.16
C VAL A 108 -27.58 -2.24 -5.53
N ASP A 109 -27.90 -3.06 -4.51
CA ASP A 109 -28.36 -4.43 -4.68
C ASP A 109 -29.42 -4.70 -3.59
N GLU A 110 -30.64 -5.03 -4.02
CA GLU A 110 -31.78 -5.28 -3.12
C GLU A 110 -31.60 -6.54 -2.26
N ASN A 111 -30.78 -7.49 -2.73
CA ASN A 111 -30.48 -8.72 -2.01
C ASN A 111 -29.38 -8.54 -0.97
N VAL A 112 -28.65 -7.42 -1.01
CA VAL A 112 -27.54 -7.12 -0.09
C VAL A 112 -27.96 -5.99 0.86
N THR A 113 -28.33 -6.32 2.09
CA THR A 113 -28.73 -5.34 3.09
C THR A 113 -27.59 -4.37 3.43
N HIS A 114 -27.86 -3.06 3.38
CA HIS A 114 -26.94 -2.06 3.92
C HIS A 114 -27.17 -1.87 5.41
N VAL A 115 -26.09 -1.64 6.17
CA VAL A 115 -26.16 -1.49 7.65
C VAL A 115 -27.11 -0.36 8.07
N ASP A 116 -27.14 0.74 7.32
CA ASP A 116 -27.98 1.91 7.58
C ASP A 116 -29.24 1.97 6.67
N GLY A 117 -29.55 0.88 5.95
CA GLY A 117 -30.73 0.79 5.07
C GLY A 117 -30.63 1.55 3.75
N LYS A 118 -29.65 2.42 3.56
CA LYS A 118 -29.37 3.19 2.34
C LYS A 118 -27.88 3.22 2.04
N VAL A 119 -27.51 3.04 0.78
CA VAL A 119 -26.12 3.22 0.32
C VAL A 119 -25.77 4.71 0.45
N ASN A 120 -24.76 4.99 1.26
CA ASN A 120 -24.19 6.33 1.45
C ASN A 120 -22.69 6.21 1.71
N PRO A 121 -21.86 6.24 0.66
CA PRO A 121 -20.43 6.00 0.76
C PRO A 121 -19.72 6.98 1.70
N ILE A 122 -20.18 8.23 1.75
CA ILE A 122 -19.55 9.25 2.62
C ILE A 122 -19.85 8.97 4.09
N SER A 123 -21.08 8.58 4.43
CA SER A 123 -21.43 8.16 5.80
C SER A 123 -20.65 6.93 6.23
N ASP A 124 -20.42 5.98 5.32
CA ASP A 124 -19.65 4.77 5.58
C ASP A 124 -18.19 5.09 5.89
N ILE A 125 -17.58 5.98 5.08
CA ILE A 125 -16.21 6.46 5.32
C ILE A 125 -16.11 7.19 6.66
N GLN A 126 -17.03 8.12 6.92
CA GLN A 126 -17.05 8.89 8.17
C GLN A 126 -17.22 7.99 9.41
N THR A 127 -18.01 6.92 9.31
CA THR A 127 -18.20 5.97 10.42
C THR A 127 -16.89 5.30 10.80
N ILE A 128 -16.09 4.84 9.83
CA ILE A 128 -14.78 4.24 10.11
C ILE A 128 -13.79 5.31 10.60
N ASN A 129 -13.73 6.46 9.94
CA ASN A 129 -12.84 7.53 10.36
C ASN A 129 -13.10 7.97 11.81
N LEU A 130 -14.36 8.08 12.22
CA LEU A 130 -14.72 8.46 13.57
C LEU A 130 -14.17 7.49 14.64
N GLU A 131 -14.26 6.18 14.40
CA GLU A 131 -13.73 5.19 15.34
C GLU A 131 -12.20 5.27 15.46
N LEU A 132 -11.50 5.53 14.34
CA LEU A 132 -10.04 5.75 14.36
C LEU A 132 -9.67 7.05 15.09
N ILE A 133 -10.42 8.12 14.85
CA ILE A 133 -10.25 9.42 15.50
C ILE A 133 -10.41 9.30 17.01
N LEU A 134 -11.47 8.63 17.47
CA LEU A 134 -11.72 8.46 18.91
C LEU A 134 -10.60 7.66 19.59
N ALA A 135 -10.07 6.62 18.94
CA ALA A 135 -8.93 5.87 19.46
C ALA A 135 -7.65 6.70 19.53
N ASP A 136 -7.42 7.54 18.54
CA ASP A 136 -6.26 8.44 18.52
C ASP A 136 -6.40 9.56 19.53
N LEU A 137 -7.58 10.14 19.71
CA LEU A 137 -7.85 11.15 20.74
C LEU A 137 -7.46 10.66 22.13
N GLU A 138 -7.88 9.44 22.50
CA GLU A 138 -7.51 8.84 23.79
C GLU A 138 -5.98 8.74 23.96
N SER A 139 -5.28 8.33 22.90
CA SER A 139 -3.82 8.19 22.91
C SER A 139 -3.11 9.54 23.02
N VAL A 140 -3.57 10.53 22.24
CA VAL A 140 -3.02 11.90 22.21
C VAL A 140 -3.23 12.59 23.55
N GLU A 141 -4.43 12.55 24.13
CA GLU A 141 -4.75 13.17 25.42
C GLU A 141 -3.90 12.60 26.56
N LYS A 142 -3.78 11.26 26.64
CA LYS A 142 -2.90 10.60 27.62
C LYS A 142 -1.45 11.05 27.48
N ARG A 143 -0.97 11.21 26.23
CA ARG A 143 0.40 11.66 25.98
C ARG A 143 0.61 13.13 26.39
N ILE A 144 -0.34 14.01 26.04
CA ILE A 144 -0.31 15.42 26.44
C ILE A 144 -0.23 15.55 27.97
N GLU A 145 -1.09 14.84 28.72
CA GLU A 145 -1.07 14.88 30.18
C GLU A 145 0.28 14.44 30.77
N ARG A 146 0.87 13.37 30.21
CA ARG A 146 2.18 12.86 30.61
C ARG A 146 3.28 13.88 30.33
N SER A 147 3.29 14.46 29.13
CA SER A 147 4.33 15.41 28.71
C SER A 147 4.23 16.74 29.48
N ARG A 148 3.01 17.21 29.78
CA ARG A 148 2.80 18.38 30.65
C ARG A 148 3.38 18.21 32.06
N LYS A 149 3.31 17.01 32.63
CA LYS A 149 3.95 16.72 33.94
C LYS A 149 5.46 16.82 33.84
N ASN A 150 6.06 16.44 32.71
CA ASN A 150 7.50 16.48 32.50
C ASN A 150 8.03 17.89 32.18
N ILE A 151 7.22 18.79 31.62
CA ILE A 151 7.58 20.21 31.40
C ILE A 151 7.97 20.90 32.73
N LYS A 152 7.32 20.54 33.82
CA LYS A 152 7.65 21.09 35.17
C LYS A 152 9.09 20.77 35.61
N GLY A 153 9.75 19.80 34.97
CA GLY A 153 11.16 19.46 35.13
C GLY A 153 12.14 20.33 34.33
N GLY A 154 11.66 21.27 33.50
CA GLY A 154 12.49 22.22 32.75
C GLY A 154 12.95 21.77 31.37
N ASP A 155 12.49 20.64 30.87
CA ASP A 155 12.87 20.09 29.54
C ASP A 155 12.01 20.70 28.41
N LYS A 156 12.63 21.54 27.58
CA LYS A 156 12.00 22.22 26.44
C LYS A 156 11.44 21.24 25.37
N LYS A 157 11.97 20.00 25.28
CA LYS A 157 11.52 18.99 24.33
C LYS A 157 10.04 18.63 24.57
N TYR A 158 9.62 18.53 25.84
CA TYR A 158 8.22 18.24 26.15
C TYR A 158 7.28 19.40 25.83
N ALA A 159 7.76 20.65 25.85
CA ALA A 159 6.95 21.82 25.47
C ALA A 159 6.61 21.76 23.97
N GLN A 160 7.59 21.49 23.11
CA GLN A 160 7.38 21.31 21.66
C GLN A 160 6.48 20.10 21.36
N GLU A 161 6.68 18.99 22.08
CA GLU A 161 5.82 17.81 21.93
C GLU A 161 4.35 18.14 22.23
N VAL A 162 4.08 18.87 23.33
CA VAL A 162 2.71 19.28 23.69
C VAL A 162 2.10 20.20 22.63
N GLU A 163 2.87 21.15 22.08
CA GLU A 163 2.39 22.06 21.03
C GLU A 163 1.93 21.28 19.78
N VAL A 164 2.73 20.33 19.32
CA VAL A 164 2.39 19.48 18.17
C VAL A 164 1.16 18.63 18.47
N LEU A 165 1.11 18.01 19.65
CA LEU A 165 0.00 17.15 20.05
C LEU A 165 -1.31 17.91 20.25
N GLU A 166 -1.27 19.16 20.71
CA GLU A 166 -2.49 20.01 20.80
C GLU A 166 -3.05 20.32 19.41
N ARG A 167 -2.20 20.58 18.40
CA ARG A 167 -2.65 20.75 17.01
C ARG A 167 -3.28 19.47 16.46
N VAL A 168 -2.67 18.31 16.73
CA VAL A 168 -3.24 17.01 16.35
C VAL A 168 -4.60 16.80 17.02
N LYS A 169 -4.68 17.06 18.32
CA LYS A 169 -5.91 16.93 19.09
C LYS A 169 -7.03 17.82 18.56
N GLU A 170 -6.72 19.08 18.23
CA GLU A 170 -7.68 20.03 17.67
C GLU A 170 -8.25 19.52 16.33
N ALA A 171 -7.40 19.03 15.43
CA ALA A 171 -7.86 18.43 14.17
C ALA A 171 -8.78 17.23 14.40
N LEU A 172 -8.42 16.35 15.34
CA LEU A 172 -9.24 15.18 15.66
C LEU A 172 -10.60 15.58 16.27
N TYR A 173 -10.67 16.64 17.07
CA TYR A 173 -11.94 17.17 17.58
C TYR A 173 -12.82 17.81 16.50
N GLU A 174 -12.22 18.23 15.39
CA GLU A 174 -12.94 18.72 14.20
C GLU A 174 -13.30 17.58 13.21
N ASP A 175 -13.27 16.33 13.66
CA ASP A 175 -13.49 15.12 12.84
C ASP A 175 -12.51 15.00 11.65
N LYS A 176 -11.34 15.63 11.74
CA LYS A 176 -10.27 15.57 10.73
C LYS A 176 -9.21 14.54 11.14
N PRO A 177 -8.86 13.59 10.28
CA PRO A 177 -7.79 12.64 10.56
C PRO A 177 -6.43 13.35 10.65
N ALA A 178 -5.52 12.85 11.48
CA ALA A 178 -4.21 13.48 11.68
C ALA A 178 -3.37 13.56 10.38
N ARG A 179 -3.62 12.72 9.37
CA ARG A 179 -2.99 12.79 8.06
C ARG A 179 -3.35 14.05 7.25
N SER A 180 -4.43 14.75 7.61
CA SER A 180 -4.81 16.01 6.96
C SER A 180 -3.95 17.20 7.42
N LEU A 181 -3.15 17.04 8.48
CA LEU A 181 -2.24 18.08 8.98
C LEU A 181 -0.93 18.07 8.20
N GLU A 182 -0.46 19.26 7.84
CA GLU A 182 0.91 19.46 7.38
C GLU A 182 1.85 19.43 8.58
N LEU A 183 2.53 18.30 8.77
CA LEU A 183 3.54 18.11 9.79
C LEU A 183 4.93 18.12 9.14
N SER A 184 5.85 18.89 9.70
CA SER A 184 7.27 18.83 9.31
C SER A 184 7.89 17.48 9.68
N ASP A 185 9.07 17.17 9.14
CA ASP A 185 9.76 15.92 9.43
C ASP A 185 10.07 15.77 10.93
N ASP A 186 10.43 16.85 11.59
CA ASP A 186 10.68 16.86 13.05
C ASP A 186 9.38 16.63 13.85
N GLU A 187 8.27 17.22 13.44
CA GLU A 187 6.96 16.99 14.04
C GLU A 187 6.46 15.57 13.83
N ARG A 188 6.71 15.00 12.63
CA ARG A 188 6.43 13.58 12.35
C ARG A 188 7.21 12.63 13.26
N LEU A 189 8.46 12.95 13.56
CA LEU A 189 9.26 12.19 14.52
C LEU A 189 8.68 12.24 15.94
N ILE A 190 8.14 13.39 16.36
CA ILE A 190 7.49 13.56 17.67
C ILE A 190 6.26 12.64 17.81
N VAL A 191 5.40 12.59 16.79
CA VAL A 191 4.15 11.80 16.85
C VAL A 191 4.34 10.32 16.50
N ARG A 192 5.50 9.95 15.96
CA ARG A 192 5.77 8.60 15.45
C ARG A 192 5.51 7.49 16.47
N ASP A 193 5.97 7.70 17.71
CA ASP A 193 5.88 6.69 18.79
C ASP A 193 4.44 6.48 19.30
N LEU A 194 3.51 7.35 18.90
CA LEU A 194 2.09 7.19 19.22
C LEU A 194 1.37 6.20 18.31
N HIS A 195 1.97 5.87 17.15
CA HIS A 195 1.38 4.97 16.16
C HIS A 195 -0.08 5.32 15.84
N LEU A 196 -0.33 6.63 15.61
CA LEU A 196 -1.68 7.13 15.35
C LEU A 196 -2.28 6.45 14.12
N LEU A 197 -3.51 5.95 14.27
CA LEU A 197 -4.24 5.24 13.23
C LEU A 197 -4.62 6.18 12.09
N THR A 198 -4.99 7.41 12.43
CA THR A 198 -5.40 8.43 11.46
C THR A 198 -4.24 9.10 10.72
N LEU A 199 -2.97 8.81 11.09
CA LEU A 199 -1.78 9.20 10.31
C LEU A 199 -1.49 8.22 9.16
N LYS A 200 -2.05 7.01 9.20
CA LYS A 200 -1.82 6.03 8.14
C LYS A 200 -2.38 6.54 6.81
N PRO A 201 -1.63 6.35 5.70
CA PRO A 201 -2.13 6.67 4.38
C PRO A 201 -3.33 5.77 4.03
N VAL A 202 -4.30 6.33 3.31
CA VAL A 202 -5.56 5.68 2.94
C VAL A 202 -5.72 5.67 1.43
N LEU A 203 -6.19 4.54 0.91
CA LEU A 203 -6.63 4.33 -0.46
C LEU A 203 -8.09 3.87 -0.42
N TYR A 204 -8.95 4.49 -1.20
CA TYR A 204 -10.35 4.10 -1.28
C TYR A 204 -10.59 3.14 -2.45
N ALA A 205 -11.08 1.94 -2.15
CA ALA A 205 -11.56 0.98 -3.13
C ALA A 205 -13.08 1.16 -3.28
N ALA A 206 -13.51 1.90 -4.30
CA ALA A 206 -14.92 2.17 -4.57
C ALA A 206 -15.53 0.96 -5.28
N ASN A 207 -16.24 0.11 -4.52
CA ASN A 207 -16.81 -1.13 -5.02
C ASN A 207 -18.14 -0.87 -5.76
N VAL A 208 -18.14 -1.04 -7.08
CA VAL A 208 -19.28 -0.84 -7.98
C VAL A 208 -19.93 -2.17 -8.40
N GLY A 209 -21.11 -2.09 -9.03
CA GLY A 209 -21.79 -3.24 -9.65
C GLY A 209 -21.01 -3.82 -10.84
N GLU A 210 -21.32 -5.05 -11.22
CA GLU A 210 -20.68 -5.75 -12.34
C GLU A 210 -20.86 -5.00 -13.65
N ASP A 211 -22.07 -4.54 -13.90
CA ASP A 211 -22.53 -3.81 -15.11
C ASP A 211 -22.00 -2.37 -15.17
N GLU A 212 -21.45 -1.86 -14.08
CA GLU A 212 -20.93 -0.50 -13.97
C GLU A 212 -19.39 -0.43 -14.05
N VAL A 213 -18.69 -1.57 -14.15
CA VAL A 213 -17.24 -1.60 -14.04
C VAL A 213 -16.53 -0.80 -15.13
N ALA A 214 -17.03 -0.87 -16.37
CA ALA A 214 -16.47 -0.13 -17.51
C ALA A 214 -16.76 1.38 -17.43
N THR A 215 -17.86 1.78 -16.80
CA THR A 215 -18.32 3.15 -16.64
C THR A 215 -18.26 3.66 -15.20
N ALA A 216 -17.44 3.03 -14.38
CA ALA A 216 -17.37 3.29 -12.94
C ALA A 216 -17.10 4.76 -12.59
N GLU A 217 -16.38 5.49 -13.45
CA GLU A 217 -16.13 6.92 -13.28
C GLU A 217 -17.38 7.79 -13.45
N GLU A 218 -18.43 7.28 -14.09
CA GLU A 218 -19.72 7.96 -14.26
C GLU A 218 -20.65 7.72 -13.07
N ASN A 219 -20.38 6.69 -12.26
CA ASN A 219 -21.18 6.34 -11.11
C ASN A 219 -21.23 7.48 -10.08
N PRO A 220 -22.43 7.92 -9.64
CA PRO A 220 -22.58 9.07 -8.76
C PRO A 220 -21.96 8.86 -7.37
N TYR A 221 -21.93 7.63 -6.87
CA TYR A 221 -21.29 7.30 -5.59
C TYR A 221 -19.77 7.37 -5.72
N VAL A 222 -19.19 6.89 -6.82
CA VAL A 222 -17.75 7.01 -7.09
C VAL A 222 -17.33 8.47 -7.15
N LYS A 223 -18.12 9.34 -7.81
CA LYS A 223 -17.86 10.78 -7.85
C LYS A 223 -17.83 11.39 -6.44
N GLN A 224 -18.79 11.04 -5.58
CA GLN A 224 -18.81 11.51 -4.20
C GLN A 224 -17.57 11.06 -3.43
N VAL A 225 -17.14 9.79 -3.59
CA VAL A 225 -15.92 9.28 -2.94
C VAL A 225 -14.68 10.02 -3.45
N ARG A 226 -14.60 10.34 -4.76
CA ARG A 226 -13.49 11.11 -5.33
C ARG A 226 -13.43 12.54 -4.77
N GLU A 227 -14.57 13.21 -4.66
CA GLU A 227 -14.64 14.55 -4.07
C GLU A 227 -14.17 14.54 -2.60
N PHE A 228 -14.62 13.56 -1.84
CA PHE A 228 -14.18 13.37 -0.45
C PHE A 228 -12.68 13.08 -0.37
N ALA A 229 -12.18 12.14 -1.16
CA ALA A 229 -10.79 11.72 -1.16
C ALA A 229 -9.83 12.85 -1.60
N ALA A 230 -10.26 13.72 -2.53
CA ALA A 230 -9.48 14.86 -2.99
C ALA A 230 -9.14 15.83 -1.84
N ALA A 231 -10.04 16.01 -0.88
CA ALA A 231 -9.80 16.86 0.30
C ALA A 231 -8.71 16.29 1.24
N GLU A 232 -8.45 14.99 1.16
CA GLU A 232 -7.42 14.29 1.94
C GLU A 232 -6.17 13.94 1.11
N ASN A 233 -6.10 14.32 -0.16
CA ASN A 233 -5.08 13.89 -1.13
C ASN A 233 -5.00 12.35 -1.25
N ALA A 234 -6.11 11.64 -1.06
CA ALA A 234 -6.20 10.20 -1.17
C ALA A 234 -6.61 9.77 -2.59
N GLU A 235 -6.11 8.62 -3.02
CA GLU A 235 -6.46 8.02 -4.32
C GLU A 235 -7.73 7.16 -4.19
N VAL A 236 -8.52 7.09 -5.26
CA VAL A 236 -9.71 6.24 -5.36
C VAL A 236 -9.54 5.29 -6.53
N VAL A 237 -9.69 4.00 -6.27
CA VAL A 237 -9.70 2.95 -7.30
C VAL A 237 -11.09 2.35 -7.38
N PRO A 238 -11.85 2.61 -8.46
CA PRO A 238 -13.09 1.91 -8.71
C PRO A 238 -12.80 0.44 -9.03
N ILE A 239 -13.55 -0.47 -8.41
CA ILE A 239 -13.36 -1.91 -8.54
C ILE A 239 -14.72 -2.61 -8.40
N SER A 240 -14.93 -3.70 -9.06
CA SER A 240 -16.04 -4.61 -8.74
C SER A 240 -15.49 -5.88 -8.11
N ALA A 241 -15.70 -6.02 -6.80
CA ALA A 241 -15.20 -7.19 -6.07
C ALA A 241 -15.73 -8.52 -6.64
N LYS A 242 -16.92 -8.50 -7.24
CA LYS A 242 -17.51 -9.68 -7.87
C LYS A 242 -16.81 -10.01 -9.18
N VAL A 243 -16.57 -9.02 -10.04
CA VAL A 243 -15.80 -9.20 -11.28
C VAL A 243 -14.38 -9.65 -10.98
N GLU A 244 -13.72 -9.11 -9.95
CA GLU A 244 -12.38 -9.54 -9.57
C GLU A 244 -12.35 -11.01 -9.09
N ALA A 245 -13.41 -11.46 -8.41
CA ALA A 245 -13.53 -12.87 -8.02
C ALA A 245 -13.65 -13.79 -9.26
N GLU A 246 -14.38 -13.37 -10.29
CA GLU A 246 -14.49 -14.11 -11.56
C GLU A 246 -13.17 -14.10 -12.32
N ILE A 247 -12.49 -12.95 -12.41
CA ILE A 247 -11.17 -12.82 -13.05
C ILE A 247 -10.13 -13.73 -12.37
N ALA A 248 -10.21 -13.86 -11.03
CA ALA A 248 -9.28 -14.69 -10.26
C ALA A 248 -9.42 -16.20 -10.52
N GLU A 249 -10.52 -16.64 -11.14
CA GLU A 249 -10.74 -18.03 -11.56
C GLU A 249 -10.24 -18.31 -13.00
N LEU A 250 -9.85 -17.26 -13.73
CA LEU A 250 -9.44 -17.34 -15.13
C LEU A 250 -7.92 -17.23 -15.29
N GLU A 251 -7.37 -17.96 -16.26
CA GLU A 251 -5.95 -17.97 -16.58
C GLU A 251 -5.72 -17.71 -18.09
N GLY A 252 -4.54 -17.18 -18.42
CA GLY A 252 -4.07 -17.02 -19.80
C GLY A 252 -5.03 -16.25 -20.70
N GLU A 253 -5.33 -16.82 -21.86
CA GLU A 253 -6.17 -16.21 -22.90
C GLU A 253 -7.62 -15.97 -22.43
N ASP A 254 -8.17 -16.83 -21.59
CA ASP A 254 -9.54 -16.68 -21.09
C ASP A 254 -9.68 -15.41 -20.22
N LYS A 255 -8.65 -15.10 -19.43
CA LYS A 255 -8.59 -13.88 -18.64
C LYS A 255 -8.50 -12.62 -19.50
N GLU A 256 -7.68 -12.66 -20.55
CA GLU A 256 -7.53 -11.54 -21.49
C GLU A 256 -8.83 -11.28 -22.25
N MET A 257 -9.47 -12.33 -22.75
CA MET A 257 -10.76 -12.24 -23.43
C MET A 257 -11.86 -11.66 -22.53
N PHE A 258 -11.90 -12.08 -21.26
CA PHE A 258 -12.90 -11.60 -20.31
C PHE A 258 -12.69 -10.10 -19.98
N LEU A 259 -11.44 -9.67 -19.81
CA LEU A 259 -11.12 -8.25 -19.64
C LEU A 259 -11.51 -7.41 -20.84
N GLU A 260 -11.25 -7.91 -22.06
CA GLU A 260 -11.63 -7.25 -23.31
C GLU A 260 -13.16 -7.14 -23.46
N GLU A 261 -13.91 -8.21 -23.13
CA GLU A 261 -15.37 -8.20 -23.12
C GLU A 261 -15.94 -7.16 -22.16
N LEU A 262 -15.32 -6.96 -21.02
CA LEU A 262 -15.67 -5.92 -20.04
C LEU A 262 -15.18 -4.51 -20.43
N GLY A 263 -14.41 -4.37 -21.51
CA GLY A 263 -13.81 -3.10 -21.93
C GLY A 263 -12.68 -2.63 -21.01
N LEU A 264 -12.03 -3.52 -20.27
CA LEU A 264 -10.98 -3.22 -19.33
C LEU A 264 -9.60 -3.54 -19.94
N GLN A 265 -8.62 -2.66 -19.70
CA GLN A 265 -7.23 -2.90 -20.09
C GLN A 265 -6.47 -3.77 -19.08
N GLU A 266 -6.84 -3.66 -17.80
CA GLU A 266 -6.30 -4.44 -16.69
C GLU A 266 -7.37 -4.61 -15.60
N SER A 267 -7.20 -5.61 -14.75
CA SER A 267 -8.12 -5.85 -13.62
C SER A 267 -8.10 -4.69 -12.62
N GLY A 268 -9.21 -4.50 -11.91
CA GLY A 268 -9.27 -3.53 -10.81
C GLY A 268 -8.32 -3.90 -9.67
N LEU A 269 -8.10 -5.19 -9.45
CA LEU A 269 -7.13 -5.68 -8.47
C LEU A 269 -5.70 -5.25 -8.82
N ASN A 270 -5.28 -5.35 -10.08
CA ASN A 270 -3.97 -4.88 -10.52
C ASN A 270 -3.80 -3.38 -10.27
N ARG A 271 -4.83 -2.58 -10.59
CA ARG A 271 -4.84 -1.14 -10.30
C ARG A 271 -4.75 -0.86 -8.80
N LEU A 272 -5.47 -1.63 -7.98
CA LEU A 272 -5.45 -1.50 -6.52
C LEU A 272 -4.06 -1.81 -5.94
N ILE A 273 -3.41 -2.87 -6.42
CA ILE A 273 -2.05 -3.25 -6.00
C ILE A 273 -1.05 -2.14 -6.35
N LYS A 274 -1.08 -1.65 -7.60
CA LYS A 274 -0.21 -0.55 -8.06
C LYS A 274 -0.44 0.73 -7.24
N ALA A 275 -1.70 1.07 -6.96
CA ALA A 275 -2.05 2.23 -6.15
C ALA A 275 -1.58 2.10 -4.70
N ALA A 276 -1.75 0.94 -4.06
CA ALA A 276 -1.27 0.67 -2.71
C ALA A 276 0.26 0.72 -2.62
N TYR A 277 0.95 0.18 -3.62
CA TYR A 277 2.40 0.21 -3.74
C TYR A 277 2.93 1.64 -3.83
N LYS A 278 2.33 2.45 -4.71
CA LYS A 278 2.62 3.88 -4.86
C LYS A 278 2.33 4.69 -3.59
N LEU A 279 1.19 4.41 -2.92
CA LEU A 279 0.77 5.08 -1.69
C LEU A 279 1.81 4.93 -0.58
N LEU A 280 2.45 3.77 -0.49
CA LEU A 280 3.51 3.48 0.48
C LEU A 280 4.88 4.05 0.08
N GLY A 281 4.97 4.74 -1.05
CA GLY A 281 6.23 5.30 -1.57
C GLY A 281 7.25 4.21 -1.88
N LEU A 282 6.79 3.09 -2.44
CA LEU A 282 7.63 1.98 -2.83
C LEU A 282 8.18 2.18 -4.23
N TYR A 283 9.44 1.79 -4.41
CA TYR A 283 10.13 1.72 -5.69
C TYR A 283 10.54 0.28 -5.96
N THR A 284 10.61 -0.05 -7.23
CA THR A 284 11.14 -1.32 -7.71
C THR A 284 12.47 -1.09 -8.42
N TYR A 285 13.51 -1.81 -8.02
CA TYR A 285 14.71 -1.97 -8.83
C TYR A 285 14.84 -3.43 -9.26
N PHE A 286 15.63 -3.69 -10.30
CA PHE A 286 15.78 -5.01 -10.89
C PHE A 286 17.22 -5.51 -10.79
N THR A 287 17.37 -6.82 -10.64
CA THR A 287 18.59 -7.52 -10.96
C THR A 287 18.34 -8.37 -12.19
N ALA A 288 19.21 -8.31 -13.19
CA ALA A 288 19.02 -9.02 -14.44
C ALA A 288 20.27 -9.84 -14.79
N GLY A 289 20.09 -11.15 -14.90
CA GLY A 289 21.11 -12.11 -15.24
C GLY A 289 20.51 -13.38 -15.84
N VAL A 290 21.35 -14.20 -16.48
CA VAL A 290 20.92 -15.45 -17.14
C VAL A 290 20.27 -16.43 -16.15
N GLN A 291 20.67 -16.43 -14.89
CA GLN A 291 20.10 -17.33 -13.88
C GLN A 291 18.74 -16.83 -13.41
N GLU A 292 18.62 -15.54 -13.17
CA GLU A 292 17.41 -14.93 -12.63
C GLU A 292 17.29 -13.47 -13.10
N VAL A 293 16.07 -13.08 -13.48
CA VAL A 293 15.62 -11.68 -13.51
C VAL A 293 14.64 -11.51 -12.36
N ARG A 294 14.92 -10.51 -11.50
CA ARG A 294 14.12 -10.32 -10.29
C ARG A 294 13.85 -8.85 -10.00
N ALA A 295 12.62 -8.58 -9.58
CA ALA A 295 12.18 -7.30 -9.07
C ALA A 295 12.34 -7.26 -7.53
N TRP A 296 12.83 -6.14 -7.01
CA TRP A 296 13.09 -5.92 -5.59
C TRP A 296 12.39 -4.67 -5.11
N THR A 297 11.70 -4.76 -3.98
CA THR A 297 11.01 -3.62 -3.37
C THR A 297 11.92 -2.85 -2.43
N ILE A 298 11.96 -1.53 -2.58
CA ILE A 298 12.60 -0.58 -1.67
C ILE A 298 11.68 0.60 -1.38
N ARG A 299 11.97 1.35 -0.34
CA ARG A 299 11.31 2.66 -0.12
C ARG A 299 12.01 3.73 -0.95
N LYS A 300 11.25 4.68 -1.46
CA LYS A 300 11.78 5.91 -2.07
C LYS A 300 12.81 6.56 -1.13
N GLY A 301 13.97 6.94 -1.69
CA GLY A 301 15.07 7.51 -0.91
C GLY A 301 16.04 6.48 -0.32
N THR A 302 15.86 5.18 -0.62
CA THR A 302 16.82 4.14 -0.21
C THR A 302 18.14 4.32 -0.97
N LYS A 303 19.26 4.31 -0.23
CA LYS A 303 20.60 4.33 -0.79
C LYS A 303 21.04 2.95 -1.29
N ALA A 304 22.02 2.92 -2.20
CA ALA A 304 22.52 1.68 -2.83
C ALA A 304 22.92 0.57 -1.82
N PRO A 305 23.59 0.85 -0.69
CA PRO A 305 23.89 -0.19 0.30
C PRO A 305 22.61 -0.79 0.90
N GLY A 306 21.60 0.06 1.23
CA GLY A 306 20.32 -0.41 1.75
C GLY A 306 19.56 -1.26 0.74
N ALA A 307 19.60 -0.90 -0.56
CA ALA A 307 19.04 -1.72 -1.62
C ALA A 307 19.75 -3.08 -1.73
N ALA A 308 21.08 -3.11 -1.66
CA ALA A 308 21.85 -4.36 -1.60
C ALA A 308 21.45 -5.22 -0.38
N GLY A 309 21.16 -4.58 0.76
CA GLY A 309 20.70 -5.21 2.00
C GLY A 309 19.37 -5.94 1.86
N VAL A 310 18.50 -5.52 0.95
CA VAL A 310 17.24 -6.22 0.64
C VAL A 310 17.51 -7.59 0.04
N ILE A 311 18.58 -7.74 -0.71
CA ILE A 311 19.01 -9.05 -1.26
C ILE A 311 19.58 -9.93 -0.15
N HIS A 312 20.58 -9.41 0.57
CA HIS A 312 21.23 -10.08 1.69
C HIS A 312 21.98 -9.07 2.57
N THR A 313 21.97 -9.29 3.88
CA THR A 313 22.66 -8.41 4.84
C THR A 313 24.17 -8.29 4.60
N ASP A 314 24.79 -9.34 4.08
CA ASP A 314 26.23 -9.31 3.73
C ASP A 314 26.51 -8.38 2.54
N PHE A 315 25.57 -8.24 1.61
CA PHE A 315 25.71 -7.31 0.49
C PHE A 315 25.72 -5.85 0.97
N GLU A 316 24.91 -5.54 1.99
CA GLU A 316 24.93 -4.23 2.63
C GLU A 316 26.24 -3.95 3.35
N ARG A 317 26.68 -4.91 4.20
CA ARG A 317 27.92 -4.79 5.00
C ARG A 317 29.17 -4.69 4.13
N GLY A 318 29.24 -5.53 3.12
CA GLY A 318 30.39 -5.60 2.20
C GLY A 318 30.27 -4.68 0.98
N PHE A 319 29.29 -3.78 0.93
CA PHE A 319 29.03 -2.95 -0.25
C PHE A 319 30.25 -2.13 -0.67
N ILE A 320 30.64 -2.29 -1.94
CA ILE A 320 31.73 -1.54 -2.56
C ILE A 320 31.14 -0.48 -3.50
N ARG A 321 30.36 -0.91 -4.49
CA ARG A 321 29.70 -0.08 -5.51
C ARG A 321 28.57 -0.83 -6.20
N ALA A 322 27.71 -0.11 -6.90
CA ALA A 322 26.71 -0.68 -7.79
C ALA A 322 26.98 -0.29 -9.25
N GLU A 323 26.82 -1.23 -10.15
CA GLU A 323 26.70 -0.98 -11.58
C GLU A 323 25.21 -0.76 -11.86
N VAL A 324 24.85 0.41 -12.41
CA VAL A 324 23.45 0.83 -12.56
C VAL A 324 23.19 1.26 -14.00
N VAL A 325 22.12 0.74 -14.58
CA VAL A 325 21.57 1.16 -15.87
C VAL A 325 20.09 1.44 -15.68
N ALA A 326 19.58 2.56 -16.20
CA ALA A 326 18.16 2.80 -16.21
C ALA A 326 17.45 1.74 -17.08
N TYR A 327 16.28 1.30 -16.68
CA TYR A 327 15.50 0.29 -17.43
C TYR A 327 15.34 0.64 -18.92
N SER A 328 14.95 1.91 -19.23
CA SER A 328 14.78 2.39 -20.60
C SER A 328 16.06 2.31 -21.43
N ASP A 329 17.19 2.63 -20.80
CA ASP A 329 18.50 2.59 -21.45
C ASP A 329 18.94 1.15 -21.74
N LEU A 330 18.65 0.23 -20.82
CA LEU A 330 18.96 -1.19 -21.00
C LEU A 330 18.15 -1.79 -22.14
N LEU A 331 16.85 -1.50 -22.22
CA LEU A 331 16.02 -1.95 -23.35
C LEU A 331 16.52 -1.41 -24.69
N ALA A 332 16.83 -0.11 -24.75
CA ALA A 332 17.34 0.52 -25.95
C ALA A 332 18.71 -0.03 -26.37
N ALA A 333 19.54 -0.42 -25.40
CA ALA A 333 20.88 -0.98 -25.65
C ALA A 333 20.85 -2.48 -26.00
N GLY A 334 19.78 -3.19 -25.63
CA GLY A 334 19.61 -4.62 -25.90
C GLY A 334 20.42 -5.54 -24.99
N SER A 335 21.36 -5.04 -24.20
CA SER A 335 22.16 -5.80 -23.23
C SER A 335 22.93 -4.88 -22.28
N MET A 336 23.40 -5.43 -21.16
CA MET A 336 24.31 -4.72 -20.23
C MET A 336 25.60 -4.29 -20.92
N ASN A 337 26.16 -5.09 -21.82
CA ASN A 337 27.34 -4.74 -22.60
C ASN A 337 27.05 -3.61 -23.58
N GLY A 338 25.91 -3.66 -24.29
CA GLY A 338 25.46 -2.58 -25.15
C GLY A 338 25.26 -1.25 -24.41
N ALA A 339 24.69 -1.29 -23.22
CA ALA A 339 24.55 -0.11 -22.36
C ALA A 339 25.93 0.45 -21.92
N LYS A 340 26.88 -0.42 -21.62
CA LYS A 340 28.24 -0.04 -21.27
C LYS A 340 28.96 0.63 -22.46
N GLU A 341 28.86 0.06 -23.66
CA GLU A 341 29.46 0.63 -24.90
C GLU A 341 28.88 2.01 -25.24
N ARG A 342 27.60 2.24 -24.89
CA ARG A 342 26.92 3.53 -25.04
C ARG A 342 27.19 4.52 -23.90
N GLY A 343 27.99 4.13 -22.89
CA GLY A 343 28.29 4.98 -21.74
C GLY A 343 27.10 5.17 -20.78
N GLN A 344 26.05 4.31 -20.86
CA GLN A 344 24.85 4.38 -20.06
C GLN A 344 24.96 3.58 -18.75
N LEU A 345 25.97 2.71 -18.62
CA LEU A 345 26.27 2.00 -17.39
C LEU A 345 27.06 2.92 -16.45
N ARG A 346 26.46 3.22 -15.31
CA ARG A 346 27.01 4.08 -14.26
C ARG A 346 27.61 3.24 -13.15
N LEU A 347 28.66 3.75 -12.53
CA LEU A 347 29.26 3.18 -11.32
C LEU A 347 28.89 4.08 -10.15
N GLU A 348 28.04 3.58 -9.27
CA GLU A 348 27.48 4.36 -8.18
C GLU A 348 28.00 3.90 -6.82
N GLY A 349 28.27 4.88 -5.96
CA GLY A 349 28.78 4.67 -4.61
C GLY A 349 27.69 4.57 -3.54
N LYS A 350 28.13 4.64 -2.27
CA LYS A 350 27.27 4.45 -1.09
C LYS A 350 26.15 5.49 -0.94
N GLU A 351 26.35 6.69 -1.48
CA GLU A 351 25.40 7.81 -1.36
C GLU A 351 24.34 7.84 -2.47
N TYR A 352 24.45 6.94 -3.44
CA TYR A 352 23.51 6.89 -4.57
C TYR A 352 22.10 6.55 -4.07
N LEU A 353 21.14 7.40 -4.41
CA LEU A 353 19.71 7.16 -4.16
C LEU A 353 19.12 6.36 -5.33
N VAL A 354 18.74 5.13 -5.06
CA VAL A 354 18.19 4.22 -6.08
C VAL A 354 16.89 4.78 -6.64
N GLN A 355 16.80 4.78 -7.98
CA GLN A 355 15.62 5.23 -8.69
C GLN A 355 14.70 4.07 -9.04
N ASP A 356 13.41 4.37 -9.19
CA ASP A 356 12.44 3.38 -9.66
C ASP A 356 12.76 2.96 -11.10
N GLY A 357 12.91 1.65 -11.30
CA GLY A 357 13.30 1.08 -12.59
C GLY A 357 14.81 0.95 -12.81
N ASP A 358 15.67 1.24 -11.84
CA ASP A 358 17.08 0.94 -11.97
C ASP A 358 17.33 -0.57 -12.13
N VAL A 359 18.18 -0.95 -13.08
CA VAL A 359 18.71 -2.30 -13.20
C VAL A 359 20.11 -2.31 -12.61
N MET A 360 20.32 -3.11 -11.56
CA MET A 360 21.49 -2.98 -10.70
C MET A 360 22.26 -4.29 -10.57
N HIS A 361 23.59 -4.16 -10.52
CA HIS A 361 24.48 -5.25 -10.14
C HIS A 361 25.41 -4.78 -9.02
N PHE A 362 25.34 -5.41 -7.86
CA PHE A 362 26.12 -5.03 -6.69
C PHE A 362 27.49 -5.71 -6.65
N ARG A 363 28.52 -4.92 -6.35
CA ARG A 363 29.86 -5.40 -6.05
C ARG A 363 30.09 -5.26 -4.56
N PHE A 364 30.39 -6.36 -3.92
CA PHE A 364 30.58 -6.44 -2.47
C PHE A 364 31.75 -7.38 -2.15
N ASN A 365 32.31 -7.24 -0.95
CA ASN A 365 33.32 -8.10 -0.42
C ASN A 365 32.97 -8.43 1.05
N VAL A 366 32.91 -9.70 1.37
CA VAL A 366 32.52 -10.21 2.71
C VAL A 366 33.72 -10.96 3.31
#